data_c49e35c6ae507ed6ccf2413cbfd6ca3c
#
_entry.id   c49e35c6ae507ed6ccf2413cbfd6ca3c
#
_cell.length_a   1.000
_cell.length_b   1.000
_cell.length_c   1.000
_cell.angle_alpha   90.00
_cell.angle_beta   90.00
_cell.angle_gamma   90.00
#
_symmetry.space_group_name_H-M   'P 1'
#
loop_
_entity.id
_entity.type
_entity.pdbx_description
1 polymer ?
#
loop_
_entity_poly.entity_id
_entity_poly.type
_entity_poly.pdbx_seq_one_letter_code
_entity_poly.pdbx_strand_id
1 'polypeptide(L)'
;MVVIKMEKAIVLNKVTKKYKLYSGNKERILDLITPRSFGEDFFALRNVNFEADRGDIIGFVGINGSGKSTLSSIIAGIVPETSGTIEINGKTALIAVAAGLKEDLTGRDNIELKLLMLGFNKHEIKKLEPDIIEFSELGKFIDQPVKSYSSGMKSRLGFSISVNVDPDILIIDEALSVGDNAFAEKSFEKMKEFKTRGKTMIFVSHSMGQVKKFCEKILWLEFGMVKSYGEVGVVLPEYEKFMKEYKKMSKKEKDMYKQNVLSSIPL
;
A
#
# COMPACT_ATOMS: atom_id res chain seq x y z
N MET A 1 11.81 -2.98 -36.11
CA MET A 1 11.14 -2.34 -34.96
C MET A 1 11.75 -2.95 -33.70
N VAL A 2 12.64 -2.23 -33.00
CA VAL A 2 13.26 -2.73 -31.78
C VAL A 2 12.18 -2.67 -30.70
N VAL A 3 11.69 -3.81 -30.24
CA VAL A 3 10.83 -3.89 -29.06
C VAL A 3 11.73 -3.59 -27.86
N ILE A 4 11.70 -2.35 -27.39
CA ILE A 4 12.34 -2.00 -26.11
C ILE A 4 11.54 -2.75 -25.04
N LYS A 5 12.11 -3.84 -24.55
CA LYS A 5 11.55 -4.57 -23.41
C LYS A 5 11.64 -3.65 -22.21
N MET A 6 10.53 -3.05 -21.80
CA MET A 6 10.51 -2.23 -20.58
C MET A 6 10.92 -3.08 -19.39
N GLU A 7 11.78 -2.55 -18.55
CA GLU A 7 12.27 -3.25 -17.37
C GLU A 7 11.15 -3.32 -16.32
N LYS A 8 10.86 -4.53 -15.82
CA LYS A 8 9.84 -4.72 -14.80
C LYS A 8 10.29 -4.14 -13.46
N ALA A 9 9.47 -3.31 -12.86
CA ALA A 9 9.66 -2.83 -11.49
C ALA A 9 9.13 -3.84 -10.47
N ILE A 10 8.00 -4.49 -10.80
CA ILE A 10 7.32 -5.44 -9.91
C ILE A 10 6.88 -6.64 -10.73
N VAL A 11 7.17 -7.86 -10.25
CA VAL A 11 6.62 -9.11 -10.81
C VAL A 11 6.12 -9.97 -9.67
N LEU A 12 4.83 -10.29 -9.69
CA LEU A 12 4.18 -11.20 -8.76
C LEU A 12 3.67 -12.41 -9.55
N ASN A 13 4.05 -13.62 -9.14
CA ASN A 13 3.63 -14.84 -9.79
C ASN A 13 2.97 -15.79 -8.78
N LYS A 14 1.66 -16.01 -8.94
CA LYS A 14 0.81 -16.84 -8.08
C LYS A 14 0.94 -16.51 -6.59
N VAL A 15 1.07 -15.23 -6.26
CA VAL A 15 1.25 -14.78 -4.88
C VAL A 15 -0.01 -15.03 -4.08
N THR A 16 0.13 -15.76 -2.97
CA THR A 16 -0.94 -16.06 -2.02
C THR A 16 -0.54 -15.60 -0.64
N LYS A 17 -1.49 -14.96 0.06
CA LYS A 17 -1.34 -14.63 1.47
C LYS A 17 -2.46 -15.20 2.29
N LYS A 18 -2.08 -16.07 3.22
CA LYS A 18 -2.97 -16.73 4.16
C LYS A 18 -2.69 -16.26 5.57
N TYR A 19 -3.72 -15.96 6.32
CA TYR A 19 -3.69 -15.71 7.76
C TYR A 19 -4.49 -16.80 8.47
N LYS A 20 -4.16 -17.06 9.73
CA LYS A 20 -4.98 -17.88 10.61
C LYS A 20 -5.80 -16.99 11.54
N LEU A 21 -7.11 -17.20 11.55
CA LEU A 21 -8.05 -16.55 12.45
C LEU A 21 -8.31 -17.50 13.62
N TYR A 22 -8.00 -17.05 14.83
CA TYR A 22 -8.23 -17.80 16.05
C TYR A 22 -9.41 -17.21 16.80
N SER A 23 -10.29 -18.07 17.35
CA SER A 23 -11.40 -17.64 18.19
C SER A 23 -10.95 -17.16 19.59
N GLY A 24 -9.68 -17.40 19.96
CA GLY A 24 -9.11 -16.93 21.21
C GLY A 24 -7.64 -17.28 21.40
N ASN A 25 -7.04 -16.73 22.45
CA ASN A 25 -5.61 -16.96 22.78
C ASN A 25 -5.28 -18.44 23.03
N LYS A 26 -6.24 -19.23 23.53
CA LYS A 26 -6.05 -20.67 23.77
C LYS A 26 -5.80 -21.44 22.48
N GLU A 27 -6.58 -21.19 21.44
CA GLU A 27 -6.38 -21.79 20.12
C GLU A 27 -5.03 -21.42 19.51
N ARG A 28 -4.63 -20.16 19.65
CA ARG A 28 -3.33 -19.68 19.17
C ARG A 28 -2.15 -20.39 19.86
N ILE A 29 -2.25 -20.62 21.17
CA ILE A 29 -1.22 -21.36 21.93
C ILE A 29 -1.23 -22.83 21.53
N LEU A 30 -2.40 -23.47 21.39
CA LEU A 30 -2.52 -24.86 20.98
C LEU A 30 -1.97 -25.09 19.57
N ASP A 31 -2.18 -24.16 18.65
CA ASP A 31 -1.63 -24.24 17.27
C ASP A 31 -0.09 -24.18 17.25
N LEU A 32 0.54 -23.54 18.25
CA LEU A 32 2.01 -23.48 18.38
C LEU A 32 2.63 -24.74 18.99
N ILE A 33 1.92 -25.45 19.87
CA ILE A 33 2.49 -26.55 20.67
C ILE A 33 1.98 -27.93 20.26
N THR A 34 0.98 -28.01 19.38
CA THR A 34 0.43 -29.28 18.93
C THR A 34 0.55 -29.43 17.41
N PRO A 35 0.69 -30.65 16.89
CA PRO A 35 0.71 -30.89 15.43
C PRO A 35 -0.67 -30.72 14.78
N ARG A 36 -1.71 -30.49 15.54
CA ARG A 36 -3.07 -30.22 15.02
C ARG A 36 -3.19 -28.74 14.66
N SER A 37 -3.67 -28.47 13.47
CA SER A 37 -3.95 -27.09 13.03
C SER A 37 -5.24 -26.58 13.68
N PHE A 38 -5.13 -25.49 14.42
CA PHE A 38 -6.26 -24.76 15.01
C PHE A 38 -6.46 -23.44 14.26
N GLY A 39 -7.66 -22.86 14.39
CA GLY A 39 -8.05 -21.64 13.69
C GLY A 39 -8.52 -21.85 12.26
N GLU A 40 -9.18 -20.85 11.71
CA GLU A 40 -9.73 -20.84 10.36
C GLU A 40 -8.73 -20.16 9.40
N ASP A 41 -8.49 -20.78 8.24
CA ASP A 41 -7.63 -20.19 7.20
C ASP A 41 -8.36 -19.06 6.48
N PHE A 42 -7.83 -17.85 6.59
CA PHE A 42 -8.31 -16.66 5.89
C PHE A 42 -7.32 -16.28 4.77
N PHE A 43 -7.77 -16.37 3.54
CA PHE A 43 -6.98 -15.97 2.39
C PHE A 43 -7.21 -14.51 2.06
N ALA A 44 -6.22 -13.68 2.38
CA ALA A 44 -6.24 -12.27 2.03
C ALA A 44 -5.89 -12.02 0.56
N LEU A 45 -5.02 -12.88 -0.02
CA LEU A 45 -4.69 -12.92 -1.45
C LEU A 45 -4.69 -14.37 -1.92
N ARG A 46 -5.10 -14.59 -3.18
CA ARG A 46 -5.22 -15.91 -3.82
C ARG A 46 -4.64 -15.87 -5.22
N ASN A 47 -3.50 -16.56 -5.43
CA ASN A 47 -2.85 -16.73 -6.74
C ASN A 47 -2.76 -15.43 -7.56
N VAL A 48 -2.37 -14.33 -6.92
CA VAL A 48 -2.25 -13.02 -7.57
C VAL A 48 -1.08 -13.04 -8.55
N ASN A 49 -1.39 -12.76 -9.83
CA ASN A 49 -0.39 -12.46 -10.86
C ASN A 49 -0.50 -10.98 -11.19
N PHE A 50 0.62 -10.27 -11.14
CA PHE A 50 0.67 -8.84 -11.40
C PHE A 50 2.07 -8.45 -11.85
N GLU A 51 2.14 -7.60 -12.87
CA GLU A 51 3.39 -7.02 -13.35
C GLU A 51 3.22 -5.51 -13.52
N ALA A 52 4.25 -4.76 -13.14
CA ALA A 52 4.36 -3.34 -13.39
C ALA A 52 5.69 -3.03 -14.06
N ASP A 53 5.67 -2.22 -15.09
CA ASP A 53 6.86 -1.69 -15.73
C ASP A 53 7.41 -0.50 -14.93
N ARG A 54 8.70 -0.19 -15.10
CA ARG A 54 9.28 1.02 -14.51
C ARG A 54 8.56 2.26 -15.04
N GLY A 55 8.19 3.15 -14.11
CA GLY A 55 7.46 4.38 -14.42
C GLY A 55 5.95 4.24 -14.48
N ASP A 56 5.40 3.02 -14.36
CA ASP A 56 3.95 2.81 -14.29
C ASP A 56 3.33 3.51 -13.07
N ILE A 57 2.17 4.12 -13.28
CA ILE A 57 1.35 4.70 -12.21
C ILE A 57 0.03 3.95 -12.13
N ILE A 58 -0.11 3.12 -11.11
CA ILE A 58 -1.15 2.11 -11.02
C ILE A 58 -2.09 2.39 -9.83
N GLY A 59 -3.38 2.45 -10.09
CA GLY A 59 -4.40 2.53 -9.05
C GLY A 59 -4.84 1.13 -8.60
N PHE A 60 -4.76 0.83 -7.30
CA PHE A 60 -5.38 -0.36 -6.73
C PHE A 60 -6.80 -0.03 -6.29
N VAL A 61 -7.78 -0.65 -6.93
CA VAL A 61 -9.20 -0.48 -6.61
C VAL A 61 -9.83 -1.80 -6.17
N GLY A 62 -10.94 -1.72 -5.44
CA GLY A 62 -11.67 -2.89 -4.94
C GLY A 62 -12.43 -2.55 -3.66
N ILE A 63 -13.41 -3.37 -3.31
CA ILE A 63 -14.19 -3.23 -2.09
C ILE A 63 -13.31 -3.37 -0.83
N ASN A 64 -13.83 -2.97 0.33
CA ASN A 64 -13.15 -3.19 1.61
C ASN A 64 -12.92 -4.70 1.81
N GLY A 65 -11.72 -5.07 2.26
CA GLY A 65 -11.32 -6.47 2.42
C GLY A 65 -11.00 -7.20 1.11
N SER A 66 -10.84 -6.50 -0.04
CA SER A 66 -10.45 -7.13 -1.30
C SER A 66 -8.96 -7.51 -1.39
N GLY A 67 -8.12 -7.11 -0.41
CA GLY A 67 -6.71 -7.46 -0.36
C GLY A 67 -5.73 -6.32 -0.72
N LYS A 68 -6.22 -5.10 -1.06
CA LYS A 68 -5.37 -3.96 -1.49
C LYS A 68 -4.22 -3.67 -0.52
N SER A 69 -4.53 -3.41 0.74
CA SER A 69 -3.50 -3.07 1.75
C SER A 69 -2.57 -4.25 2.05
N THR A 70 -3.07 -5.50 1.94
CA THR A 70 -2.23 -6.70 2.05
C THR A 70 -1.24 -6.77 0.89
N LEU A 71 -1.71 -6.56 -0.34
CA LEU A 71 -0.86 -6.56 -1.54
C LEU A 71 0.18 -5.44 -1.47
N SER A 72 -0.23 -4.24 -1.07
CA SER A 72 0.67 -3.10 -0.86
C SER A 72 1.75 -3.40 0.18
N SER A 73 1.38 -4.02 1.31
CA SER A 73 2.33 -4.39 2.37
C SER A 73 3.31 -5.48 1.91
N ILE A 74 2.88 -6.39 1.06
CA ILE A 74 3.75 -7.41 0.46
C ILE A 74 4.73 -6.78 -0.52
N ILE A 75 4.27 -5.92 -1.44
CA ILE A 75 5.15 -5.21 -2.38
C ILE A 75 6.14 -4.31 -1.64
N ALA A 76 5.73 -3.72 -0.52
CA ALA A 76 6.61 -2.93 0.35
C ALA A 76 7.62 -3.78 1.16
N GLY A 77 7.57 -5.11 1.09
CA GLY A 77 8.43 -6.00 1.86
C GLY A 77 8.14 -6.03 3.37
N ILE A 78 6.98 -5.50 3.81
CA ILE A 78 6.59 -5.45 5.24
C ILE A 78 6.02 -6.79 5.71
N VAL A 79 5.28 -7.46 4.83
CA VAL A 79 4.63 -8.75 5.12
C VAL A 79 5.06 -9.76 4.07
N PRO A 80 5.62 -10.92 4.46
CA PRO A 80 5.96 -11.94 3.48
C PRO A 80 4.70 -12.61 2.92
N GLU A 81 4.79 -13.11 1.70
CA GLU A 81 3.80 -13.99 1.10
C GLU A 81 3.76 -15.36 1.80
N THR A 82 2.68 -16.11 1.63
CA THR A 82 2.60 -17.51 2.09
C THR A 82 3.10 -18.48 1.01
N SER A 83 2.87 -18.16 -0.25
CA SER A 83 3.37 -18.92 -1.41
C SER A 83 3.37 -18.04 -2.67
N GLY A 84 4.04 -18.50 -3.72
CA GLY A 84 4.27 -17.76 -4.95
C GLY A 84 5.68 -17.15 -4.97
N THR A 85 5.94 -16.27 -5.94
CA THR A 85 7.22 -15.57 -6.07
C THR A 85 7.00 -14.08 -6.28
N ILE A 86 7.90 -13.29 -5.72
CA ILE A 86 7.89 -11.83 -5.79
C ILE A 86 9.27 -11.36 -6.21
N GLU A 87 9.29 -10.53 -7.24
CA GLU A 87 10.48 -9.83 -7.69
C GLU A 87 10.21 -8.33 -7.68
N ILE A 88 11.03 -7.58 -6.94
CA ILE A 88 10.93 -6.13 -6.79
C ILE A 88 12.28 -5.52 -7.21
N ASN A 89 12.25 -4.76 -8.28
CA ASN A 89 13.45 -4.16 -8.87
C ASN A 89 13.56 -2.68 -8.50
N GLY A 90 14.02 -2.40 -7.30
CA GLY A 90 14.23 -1.05 -6.77
C GLY A 90 13.90 -0.91 -5.29
N LYS A 91 14.19 0.27 -4.75
CA LYS A 91 13.86 0.63 -3.36
C LYS A 91 12.37 0.97 -3.26
N THR A 92 11.66 0.33 -2.33
CA THR A 92 10.25 0.61 -2.08
C THR A 92 10.06 1.53 -0.87
N ALA A 93 9.08 2.42 -0.95
CA ALA A 93 8.59 3.17 0.20
C ALA A 93 7.06 3.08 0.27
N LEU A 94 6.54 2.75 1.45
CA LEU A 94 5.10 2.76 1.73
C LEU A 94 4.74 4.02 2.52
N ILE A 95 3.92 4.86 1.91
CA ILE A 95 3.25 5.97 2.58
C ILE A 95 1.89 5.45 3.06
N ALA A 96 1.83 5.04 4.31
CA ALA A 96 0.57 4.76 4.99
C ALA A 96 0.41 5.76 6.13
N VAL A 97 -0.82 6.22 6.35
CA VAL A 97 -1.13 7.21 7.40
C VAL A 97 -0.59 6.73 8.74
N ALA A 98 0.41 7.43 9.28
CA ALA A 98 1.05 7.18 10.58
C ALA A 98 1.62 5.76 10.79
N ALA A 99 1.74 4.91 9.74
CA ALA A 99 2.20 3.54 9.88
C ALA A 99 3.66 3.46 10.36
N GLY A 100 3.84 2.81 11.51
CA GLY A 100 5.14 2.48 12.07
C GLY A 100 5.88 3.63 12.76
N LEU A 101 5.21 4.74 13.08
CA LEU A 101 5.77 5.73 14.01
C LEU A 101 5.69 5.20 15.43
N LYS A 102 6.78 5.38 16.18
CA LYS A 102 6.86 5.02 17.60
C LYS A 102 6.38 6.21 18.43
N GLU A 103 5.28 6.04 19.14
CA GLU A 103 4.59 7.15 19.84
C GLU A 103 5.41 7.75 20.98
N ASP A 104 6.26 6.96 21.64
CA ASP A 104 7.10 7.42 22.75
C ASP A 104 8.40 8.11 22.29
N LEU A 105 8.76 8.01 21.02
CA LEU A 105 9.91 8.68 20.43
C LEU A 105 9.50 10.06 19.90
N THR A 106 10.48 10.98 19.82
CA THR A 106 10.29 12.26 19.15
C THR A 106 10.09 12.11 17.64
N GLY A 107 9.63 13.16 16.96
CA GLY A 107 9.57 13.16 15.50
C GLY A 107 10.94 12.93 14.88
N ARG A 108 11.99 13.56 15.43
CA ARG A 108 13.38 13.40 14.99
C ARG A 108 13.89 11.98 15.17
N ASP A 109 13.66 11.37 16.33
CA ASP A 109 14.04 9.98 16.57
C ASP A 109 13.29 9.01 15.64
N ASN A 110 12.04 9.32 15.29
CA ASN A 110 11.29 8.54 14.32
C ASN A 110 11.85 8.66 12.91
N ILE A 111 12.36 9.84 12.50
CA ILE A 111 13.07 10.01 11.23
C ILE A 111 14.30 9.09 11.22
N GLU A 112 15.17 9.19 12.24
CA GLU A 112 16.38 8.37 12.34
C GLU A 112 16.05 6.88 12.33
N LEU A 113 15.11 6.44 13.16
CA LEU A 113 14.68 5.03 13.24
C LEU A 113 14.19 4.49 11.90
N LYS A 114 13.31 5.25 11.22
CA LYS A 114 12.78 4.84 9.92
C LYS A 114 13.85 4.75 8.84
N LEU A 115 14.76 5.71 8.79
CA LEU A 115 15.86 5.71 7.83
C LEU A 115 16.84 4.56 8.09
N LEU A 116 17.15 4.27 9.38
CA LEU A 116 17.94 3.08 9.74
C LEU A 116 17.25 1.78 9.29
N MET A 117 15.95 1.65 9.50
CA MET A 117 15.18 0.48 9.04
C MET A 117 15.19 0.32 7.51
N LEU A 118 15.30 1.41 6.77
CA LEU A 118 15.46 1.42 5.30
C LEU A 118 16.90 1.18 4.84
N GLY A 119 17.84 0.99 5.78
CA GLY A 119 19.24 0.66 5.49
C GLY A 119 20.17 1.86 5.28
N PHE A 120 19.70 3.10 5.58
CA PHE A 120 20.57 4.29 5.52
C PHE A 120 21.56 4.30 6.69
N ASN A 121 22.81 4.70 6.41
CA ASN A 121 23.79 4.90 7.46
C ASN A 121 23.64 6.29 8.13
N LYS A 122 24.30 6.49 9.28
CA LYS A 122 24.20 7.74 10.05
C LYS A 122 24.61 9.00 9.28
N HIS A 123 25.53 8.90 8.34
CA HIS A 123 25.96 10.04 7.53
C HIS A 123 24.89 10.44 6.51
N GLU A 124 24.26 9.46 5.87
CA GLU A 124 23.14 9.67 4.95
C GLU A 124 21.94 10.24 5.69
N ILE A 125 21.63 9.73 6.89
CA ILE A 125 20.56 10.23 7.74
C ILE A 125 20.73 11.71 8.05
N LYS A 126 21.95 12.12 8.48
CA LYS A 126 22.25 13.53 8.75
C LYS A 126 22.05 14.45 7.55
N LYS A 127 22.19 13.93 6.33
CA LYS A 127 21.96 14.70 5.10
C LYS A 127 20.47 14.83 4.77
N LEU A 128 19.69 13.76 5.00
CA LEU A 128 18.27 13.72 4.67
C LEU A 128 17.37 14.37 5.74
N GLU A 129 17.79 14.33 6.99
CA GLU A 129 16.99 14.79 8.13
C GLU A 129 16.52 16.25 8.00
N PRO A 130 17.37 17.24 7.64
CA PRO A 130 16.93 18.63 7.49
C PRO A 130 15.81 18.79 6.47
N ASP A 131 15.92 18.14 5.31
CA ASP A 131 14.92 18.22 4.23
C ASP A 131 13.59 17.57 4.65
N ILE A 132 13.66 16.46 5.41
CA ILE A 132 12.47 15.78 5.96
C ILE A 132 11.77 16.69 6.97
N ILE A 133 12.54 17.33 7.87
CA ILE A 133 11.99 18.23 8.89
C ILE A 133 11.33 19.45 8.22
N GLU A 134 12.01 20.08 7.27
CA GLU A 134 11.49 21.22 6.51
C GLU A 134 10.22 20.86 5.76
N PHE A 135 10.24 19.70 5.05
CA PHE A 135 9.08 19.25 4.31
C PHE A 135 7.87 18.98 5.22
N SER A 136 8.09 18.44 6.43
CA SER A 136 7.03 18.11 7.38
C SER A 136 6.28 19.31 7.95
N GLU A 137 6.92 20.48 7.98
CA GLU A 137 6.40 21.73 8.57
C GLU A 137 5.95 21.59 10.03
N LEU A 138 6.58 20.67 10.78
CA LEU A 138 6.25 20.43 12.18
C LEU A 138 6.88 21.45 13.14
N GLY A 139 7.87 22.23 12.67
CA GLY A 139 8.55 23.23 13.47
C GLY A 139 9.09 22.65 14.79
N LYS A 140 8.82 23.33 15.89
CA LYS A 140 9.27 22.90 17.23
C LYS A 140 8.69 21.57 17.71
N PHE A 141 7.62 21.09 17.10
CA PHE A 141 7.04 19.80 17.48
C PHE A 141 7.93 18.63 17.08
N ILE A 142 8.88 18.80 16.15
CA ILE A 142 9.78 17.73 15.72
C ILE A 142 10.53 17.08 16.88
N ASP A 143 10.84 17.85 17.93
CA ASP A 143 11.56 17.39 19.12
C ASP A 143 10.61 16.97 20.26
N GLN A 144 9.29 16.89 20.01
CA GLN A 144 8.30 16.39 20.96
C GLN A 144 7.94 14.92 20.66
N PRO A 145 7.54 14.13 21.67
CA PRO A 145 7.06 12.77 21.46
C PRO A 145 5.84 12.70 20.55
N VAL A 146 5.85 11.74 19.61
CA VAL A 146 4.80 11.58 18.59
C VAL A 146 3.41 11.30 19.19
N LYS A 147 3.32 10.79 20.41
CA LYS A 147 2.04 10.63 21.14
C LYS A 147 1.30 11.95 21.33
N SER A 148 2.01 13.10 21.35
CA SER A 148 1.41 14.42 21.46
C SER A 148 0.94 14.99 20.10
N TYR A 149 1.22 14.32 18.99
CA TYR A 149 0.87 14.78 17.65
C TYR A 149 -0.59 14.53 17.33
N SER A 150 -1.19 15.47 16.61
CA SER A 150 -2.47 15.22 15.93
C SER A 150 -2.30 14.16 14.84
N SER A 151 -3.40 13.58 14.38
CA SER A 151 -3.38 12.64 13.24
C SER A 151 -2.76 13.27 11.99
N GLY A 152 -3.05 14.54 11.72
CA GLY A 152 -2.46 15.30 10.63
C GLY A 152 -0.94 15.44 10.76
N MET A 153 -0.42 15.75 11.96
CA MET A 153 1.03 15.85 12.21
C MET A 153 1.72 14.50 12.03
N LYS A 154 1.15 13.39 12.53
CA LYS A 154 1.67 12.04 12.36
C LYS A 154 1.78 11.70 10.87
N SER A 155 0.77 12.04 10.11
CA SER A 155 0.74 11.76 8.68
C SER A 155 1.69 12.63 7.89
N ARG A 156 1.83 13.94 8.23
CA ARG A 156 2.84 14.81 7.63
C ARG A 156 4.24 14.26 7.84
N LEU A 157 4.57 13.82 9.07
CA LEU A 157 5.88 13.22 9.35
C LEU A 157 6.11 11.95 8.53
N GLY A 158 5.15 11.01 8.54
CA GLY A 158 5.27 9.76 7.80
C GLY A 158 5.43 9.97 6.29
N PHE A 159 4.63 10.89 5.72
CA PHE A 159 4.74 11.27 4.32
C PHE A 159 6.12 11.89 4.01
N SER A 160 6.56 12.86 4.81
CA SER A 160 7.83 13.56 4.61
C SER A 160 9.03 12.62 4.61
N ILE A 161 9.05 11.64 5.53
CA ILE A 161 10.10 10.61 5.53
C ILE A 161 10.06 9.82 4.22
N SER A 162 8.89 9.34 3.83
CA SER A 162 8.75 8.43 2.69
C SER A 162 9.11 9.07 1.34
N VAL A 163 8.83 10.38 1.15
CA VAL A 163 9.12 11.06 -0.12
C VAL A 163 10.56 11.57 -0.22
N ASN A 164 11.24 11.80 0.91
CA ASN A 164 12.61 12.31 0.89
C ASN A 164 13.68 11.21 0.81
N VAL A 165 13.31 9.93 0.93
CA VAL A 165 14.23 8.79 0.70
C VAL A 165 14.42 8.47 -0.79
N ASP A 166 13.77 9.19 -1.68
CA ASP A 166 13.82 9.03 -3.15
C ASP A 166 13.66 7.56 -3.61
N PRO A 167 12.52 6.93 -3.33
CA PRO A 167 12.29 5.54 -3.69
C PRO A 167 12.17 5.36 -5.21
N ASP A 168 12.42 4.13 -5.70
CA ASP A 168 12.15 3.75 -7.08
C ASP A 168 10.68 3.37 -7.28
N ILE A 169 10.07 2.80 -6.22
CA ILE A 169 8.68 2.37 -6.18
C ILE A 169 8.01 3.00 -4.95
N LEU A 170 7.02 3.83 -5.18
CA LEU A 170 6.27 4.52 -4.14
C LEU A 170 4.87 3.96 -4.02
N ILE A 171 4.51 3.47 -2.84
CA ILE A 171 3.17 2.95 -2.55
C ILE A 171 2.46 3.94 -1.63
N ILE A 172 1.31 4.44 -2.07
CA ILE A 172 0.53 5.47 -1.38
C ILE A 172 -0.80 4.85 -0.96
N ASP A 173 -0.97 4.60 0.35
CA ASP A 173 -2.19 4.02 0.90
C ASP A 173 -2.99 5.10 1.62
N GLU A 174 -4.06 5.59 0.96
CA GLU A 174 -5.00 6.63 1.44
C GLU A 174 -4.40 7.97 1.88
N ALA A 175 -3.07 8.17 1.70
CA ALA A 175 -2.33 9.26 2.32
C ALA A 175 -2.46 10.64 1.66
N LEU A 176 -3.10 10.77 0.49
CA LEU A 176 -3.20 12.07 -0.21
C LEU A 176 -4.29 13.01 0.35
N SER A 177 -5.09 12.53 1.30
CA SER A 177 -6.13 13.35 1.97
C SER A 177 -5.68 13.84 3.35
N VAL A 178 -4.37 13.85 3.63
CA VAL A 178 -3.81 14.03 4.96
C VAL A 178 -3.25 15.43 5.14
N GLY A 179 -3.58 16.05 6.27
CA GLY A 179 -3.15 17.40 6.61
C GLY A 179 -4.18 18.45 6.24
N ASP A 180 -3.73 19.69 6.19
CA ASP A 180 -4.51 20.80 5.63
C ASP A 180 -4.33 20.89 4.11
N ASN A 181 -5.08 21.78 3.48
CA ASN A 181 -5.07 21.97 2.04
C ASN A 181 -3.67 22.32 1.51
N ALA A 182 -2.88 23.10 2.25
CA ALA A 182 -1.54 23.53 1.81
C ALA A 182 -0.57 22.34 1.75
N PHE A 183 -0.58 21.47 2.78
CA PHE A 183 0.25 20.26 2.77
C PHE A 183 -0.22 19.24 1.71
N ALA A 184 -1.52 19.16 1.47
CA ALA A 184 -2.07 18.31 0.40
C ALA A 184 -1.59 18.77 -0.99
N GLU A 185 -1.56 20.09 -1.26
CA GLU A 185 -1.01 20.65 -2.50
C GLU A 185 0.49 20.36 -2.65
N LYS A 186 1.28 20.59 -1.60
CA LYS A 186 2.72 20.30 -1.57
C LYS A 186 3.00 18.81 -1.83
N SER A 187 2.23 17.95 -1.20
CA SER A 187 2.31 16.50 -1.41
C SER A 187 1.98 16.13 -2.86
N PHE A 188 0.98 16.76 -3.43
CA PHE A 188 0.58 16.56 -4.81
C PHE A 188 1.66 16.99 -5.81
N GLU A 189 2.31 18.13 -5.60
CA GLU A 189 3.42 18.58 -6.44
C GLU A 189 4.62 17.60 -6.34
N LYS A 190 4.90 17.08 -5.15
CA LYS A 190 5.94 16.04 -4.99
C LYS A 190 5.63 14.76 -5.76
N MET A 191 4.34 14.36 -5.81
CA MET A 191 3.92 13.22 -6.63
C MET A 191 4.08 13.48 -8.13
N LYS A 192 3.80 14.70 -8.60
CA LYS A 192 4.05 15.08 -10.01
C LYS A 192 5.55 15.04 -10.33
N GLU A 193 6.42 15.51 -9.42
CA GLU A 193 7.87 15.40 -9.57
C GLU A 193 8.29 13.95 -9.76
N PHE A 194 7.79 13.02 -8.93
CA PHE A 194 8.08 11.58 -9.07
C PHE A 194 7.60 11.02 -10.41
N LYS A 195 6.41 11.44 -10.88
CA LYS A 195 5.91 11.05 -12.20
C LYS A 195 6.85 11.51 -13.30
N THR A 196 7.28 12.78 -13.30
CA THR A 196 8.20 13.32 -14.33
C THR A 196 9.57 12.66 -14.29
N ARG A 197 10.00 12.16 -13.13
CA ARG A 197 11.26 11.41 -12.97
C ARG A 197 11.14 9.93 -13.32
N GLY A 198 9.99 9.47 -13.80
CA GLY A 198 9.76 8.08 -14.22
C GLY A 198 9.75 7.09 -13.04
N LYS A 199 9.40 7.53 -11.83
CA LYS A 199 9.26 6.64 -10.66
C LYS A 199 7.98 5.81 -10.79
N THR A 200 8.03 4.55 -10.38
CA THR A 200 6.85 3.66 -10.33
C THR A 200 6.00 4.01 -9.12
N MET A 201 4.69 4.15 -9.29
CA MET A 201 3.80 4.52 -8.19
C MET A 201 2.57 3.61 -8.14
N ILE A 202 2.20 3.22 -6.93
CA ILE A 202 0.97 2.49 -6.63
C ILE A 202 0.09 3.36 -5.74
N PHE A 203 -1.13 3.64 -6.20
CA PHE A 203 -2.12 4.39 -5.45
C PHE A 203 -3.22 3.47 -4.94
N VAL A 204 -3.35 3.36 -3.64
CA VAL A 204 -4.52 2.73 -3.00
C VAL A 204 -5.43 3.85 -2.52
N SER A 205 -6.50 4.12 -3.25
CA SER A 205 -7.41 5.21 -2.90
C SER A 205 -8.87 4.82 -3.09
N HIS A 206 -9.72 5.29 -2.17
CA HIS A 206 -11.17 5.23 -2.33
C HIS A 206 -11.72 6.40 -3.15
N SER A 207 -10.91 7.40 -3.47
CA SER A 207 -11.28 8.55 -4.31
C SER A 207 -11.05 8.25 -5.79
N MET A 208 -12.10 7.85 -6.50
CA MET A 208 -12.02 7.57 -7.95
C MET A 208 -11.57 8.80 -8.75
N GLY A 209 -11.84 10.01 -8.27
CA GLY A 209 -11.37 11.25 -8.90
C GLY A 209 -9.83 11.38 -8.86
N GLN A 210 -9.20 11.03 -7.74
CA GLN A 210 -7.75 11.01 -7.62
C GLN A 210 -7.14 9.90 -8.50
N VAL A 211 -7.70 8.69 -8.46
CA VAL A 211 -7.27 7.57 -9.28
C VAL A 211 -7.30 7.94 -10.76
N LYS A 212 -8.42 8.50 -11.24
CA LYS A 212 -8.58 8.94 -12.64
C LYS A 212 -7.58 10.03 -13.06
N LYS A 213 -7.22 10.92 -12.13
CA LYS A 213 -6.33 12.05 -12.40
C LYS A 213 -4.86 11.64 -12.45
N PHE A 214 -4.46 10.64 -11.65
CA PHE A 214 -3.06 10.27 -11.47
C PHE A 214 -2.66 9.00 -12.19
N CYS A 215 -3.52 7.97 -12.15
CA CYS A 215 -3.16 6.63 -12.58
C CYS A 215 -3.32 6.48 -14.09
N GLU A 216 -2.46 5.68 -14.68
CA GLU A 216 -2.50 5.28 -16.08
C GLU A 216 -3.11 3.89 -16.22
N LYS A 217 -2.84 3.02 -15.24
CA LYS A 217 -3.35 1.65 -15.17
C LYS A 217 -4.13 1.44 -13.87
N ILE A 218 -5.02 0.46 -13.87
CA ILE A 218 -5.81 0.04 -12.70
C ILE A 218 -5.62 -1.45 -12.48
N LEU A 219 -5.35 -1.81 -11.22
CA LEU A 219 -5.49 -3.18 -10.74
C LEU A 219 -6.75 -3.27 -9.89
N TRP A 220 -7.75 -3.99 -10.38
CA TRP A 220 -8.98 -4.25 -9.64
C TRP A 220 -8.88 -5.58 -8.89
N LEU A 221 -8.88 -5.49 -7.57
CA LEU A 221 -8.88 -6.64 -6.66
C LEU A 221 -10.29 -6.95 -6.16
N GLU A 222 -10.66 -8.21 -6.18
CA GLU A 222 -11.91 -8.73 -5.68
C GLU A 222 -11.67 -10.00 -4.84
N PHE A 223 -12.02 -9.96 -3.55
CA PHE A 223 -11.86 -11.07 -2.59
C PHE A 223 -10.48 -11.76 -2.62
N GLY A 224 -9.43 -10.96 -2.74
CA GLY A 224 -8.04 -11.43 -2.75
C GLY A 224 -7.51 -11.84 -4.12
N MET A 225 -8.26 -11.63 -5.20
CA MET A 225 -7.88 -11.99 -6.56
C MET A 225 -7.83 -10.78 -7.48
N VAL A 226 -7.07 -10.88 -8.55
CA VAL A 226 -7.12 -9.90 -9.65
C VAL A 226 -8.36 -10.17 -10.48
N LYS A 227 -9.29 -9.22 -10.48
CA LYS A 227 -10.50 -9.22 -11.32
C LYS A 227 -10.18 -8.73 -12.73
N SER A 228 -9.45 -7.61 -12.79
CA SER A 228 -9.04 -6.97 -14.04
C SER A 228 -7.78 -6.14 -13.81
N TYR A 229 -6.93 -6.04 -14.82
CA TYR A 229 -5.76 -5.19 -14.85
C TYR A 229 -5.59 -4.59 -16.25
N GLY A 230 -5.40 -3.30 -16.34
CA GLY A 230 -5.23 -2.61 -17.63
C GLY A 230 -5.35 -1.09 -17.52
N GLU A 231 -5.50 -0.44 -18.65
CA GLU A 231 -5.60 1.01 -18.78
C GLU A 231 -6.78 1.58 -17.96
N VAL A 232 -6.55 2.75 -17.34
CA VAL A 232 -7.55 3.43 -16.50
C VAL A 232 -8.85 3.68 -17.24
N GLY A 233 -8.79 4.03 -18.54
CA GLY A 233 -9.97 4.29 -19.36
C GLY A 233 -10.85 3.07 -19.62
N VAL A 234 -10.32 1.87 -19.45
CA VAL A 234 -11.03 0.59 -19.62
C VAL A 234 -11.52 0.05 -18.29
N VAL A 235 -10.62 -0.17 -17.34
CA VAL A 235 -10.94 -0.87 -16.09
C VAL A 235 -11.76 -0.01 -15.12
N LEU A 236 -11.49 1.29 -15.04
CA LEU A 236 -12.18 2.16 -14.08
C LEU A 236 -13.68 2.28 -14.33
N PRO A 237 -14.17 2.47 -15.57
CA PRO A 237 -15.62 2.49 -15.85
C PRO A 237 -16.32 1.19 -15.46
N GLU A 238 -15.69 0.04 -15.70
CA GLU A 238 -16.24 -1.27 -15.31
C GLU A 238 -16.33 -1.39 -13.78
N TYR A 239 -15.28 -0.97 -13.06
CA TYR A 239 -15.30 -0.93 -11.61
C TYR A 239 -16.35 0.03 -11.05
N GLU A 240 -16.51 1.22 -11.62
CA GLU A 240 -17.54 2.18 -11.20
C GLU A 240 -18.96 1.63 -11.41
N LYS A 241 -19.21 0.93 -12.54
CA LYS A 241 -20.47 0.24 -12.80
C LYS A 241 -20.72 -0.84 -11.74
N PHE A 242 -19.75 -1.71 -11.51
CA PHE A 242 -19.83 -2.73 -10.46
C PHE A 242 -20.13 -2.12 -9.08
N MET A 243 -19.44 -1.03 -8.70
CA MET A 243 -19.68 -0.37 -7.42
C MET A 243 -21.09 0.22 -7.26
N LYS A 244 -21.68 0.72 -8.35
CA LYS A 244 -23.07 1.19 -8.34
C LYS A 244 -24.06 0.05 -8.07
N GLU A 245 -23.84 -1.11 -8.66
CA GLU A 245 -24.64 -2.32 -8.46
C GLU A 245 -24.41 -2.91 -7.07
N TYR A 246 -23.14 -3.10 -6.67
CA TYR A 246 -22.76 -3.68 -5.39
C TYR A 246 -23.27 -2.86 -4.19
N LYS A 247 -23.31 -1.52 -4.29
CA LYS A 247 -23.86 -0.66 -3.23
C LYS A 247 -25.37 -0.87 -3.01
N LYS A 248 -26.13 -1.28 -4.04
CA LYS A 248 -27.57 -1.54 -3.95
C LYS A 248 -27.89 -2.92 -3.36
N MET A 249 -26.94 -3.84 -3.36
CA MET A 249 -27.12 -5.19 -2.84
C MET A 249 -27.34 -5.17 -1.33
N SER A 250 -28.32 -5.97 -0.89
CA SER A 250 -28.50 -6.32 0.52
C SER A 250 -27.29 -7.11 1.06
N LYS A 251 -27.18 -7.22 2.38
CA LYS A 251 -26.11 -8.04 3.00
C LYS A 251 -26.12 -9.48 2.48
N LYS A 252 -27.30 -10.09 2.40
CA LYS A 252 -27.47 -11.48 1.92
C LYS A 252 -27.00 -11.65 0.47
N GLU A 253 -27.32 -10.71 -0.41
CA GLU A 253 -26.88 -10.72 -1.81
C GLU A 253 -25.36 -10.56 -1.93
N LYS A 254 -24.75 -9.68 -1.11
CA LYS A 254 -23.28 -9.53 -1.06
C LYS A 254 -22.59 -10.82 -0.59
N ASP A 255 -23.14 -11.50 0.41
CA ASP A 255 -22.60 -12.77 0.92
C ASP A 255 -22.71 -13.88 -0.15
N MET A 256 -23.87 -13.97 -0.84
CA MET A 256 -24.06 -14.90 -1.96
C MET A 256 -23.10 -14.59 -3.11
N TYR A 257 -22.96 -13.32 -3.49
CA TYR A 257 -22.04 -12.90 -4.54
C TYR A 257 -20.60 -13.32 -4.20
N LYS A 258 -20.14 -13.06 -2.96
CA LYS A 258 -18.83 -13.47 -2.48
C LYS A 258 -18.65 -14.99 -2.58
N GLN A 259 -19.63 -15.78 -2.14
CA GLN A 259 -19.57 -17.25 -2.22
C GLN A 259 -19.47 -17.73 -3.66
N ASN A 260 -20.25 -17.17 -4.57
CA ASN A 260 -20.23 -17.51 -5.99
C ASN A 260 -18.87 -17.23 -6.63
N VAL A 261 -18.27 -16.06 -6.32
CA VAL A 261 -16.93 -15.71 -6.82
C VAL A 261 -15.87 -16.65 -6.26
N LEU A 262 -15.93 -16.98 -4.97
CA LEU A 262 -14.94 -17.87 -4.35
C LEU A 262 -15.09 -19.33 -4.78
N SER A 263 -16.30 -19.80 -5.08
CA SER A 263 -16.54 -21.18 -5.55
C SER A 263 -16.20 -21.41 -7.03
N SER A 264 -16.08 -20.36 -7.83
CA SER A 264 -15.65 -20.43 -9.22
C SER A 264 -14.14 -20.61 -9.42
N ILE A 265 -13.37 -20.67 -8.32
CA ILE A 265 -11.92 -20.84 -8.36
C ILE A 265 -11.60 -22.34 -8.29
N PRO A 266 -10.83 -22.90 -9.23
CA PRO A 266 -10.21 -24.21 -9.04
C PRO A 266 -9.28 -24.17 -7.82
N LEU A 267 -9.42 -25.14 -6.94
CA LEU A 267 -8.56 -25.34 -5.77
C LEU A 267 -7.11 -25.61 -6.18
#